data_8c160bd410ed9108d51f11b521b45541
#
_entry.id   8c160bd410ed9108d51f11b521b45541
#
_cell.length_a   1.000
_cell.length_b   1.000
_cell.length_c   1.000
_cell.angle_alpha   90.00
_cell.angle_beta   90.00
_cell.angle_gamma   90.00
#
_symmetry.space_group_name_H-M   'P 1'
#
loop_
_entity.id
_entity.type
_entity.pdbx_description
1 polymer ?
#
loop_
_entity_poly.entity_id
_entity_poly.type
_entity_poly.pdbx_seq_one_letter_code
_entity_poly.pdbx_strand_id
1 'polypeptide(L)'
;MRKKISALALAGLMALPAAALAGTQTNSNNADLARRVEELSRELDELKSQLAKQQENVDGAAGRLSEKVAGVDGKVEELDSKLGELEEKSEAAAWASRFQFSGDFRARLDAYSADGAAFINPQTGGTESRNYSNDSLFTNRFRLNMEAKAAENLTFKGRLAMYKVWGMESYPRNDLNSWWPQFDGNVSRTPSDNALRVDRAFINWTNIAGLPVWFSIGRRPTTDGMPSEVRLGTDKKMATTTAYMDYAFDGSTLGYQYDWGDIGLDALGAGRIRWCYGRGFENGLQWDAATAQELATLDDTDFTGISWDVFEKDDRLLYFQSFVAFNMFQRPDFASDAVDAMMEQLAGPNRTEGKIYHSSLVYQSKVSDFNYFLSGGWSRTAPGANGMFNDYATAMLMQPDGSMAANPDWRPNTGAENGFALYAGLRWDIPDSPFKIGAEYNYSSEHWIAFSPGHDDLYLSKLATRGQAAELYMLYDLPVGEKLSEHAKAFLRLGWQHYWYDYTGADWNVKPYATDDARLMTAALMIAEDTGSLMPVESADQVYLSLDVFF
;
A
#
# COMPACT_ATOMS: atom_id res chain seq x y z
N MET A 1 26.86 19.59 -17.03
CA MET A 1 26.82 18.51 -16.01
C MET A 1 27.03 18.95 -14.55
N ARG A 2 27.47 20.14 -14.25
CA ARG A 2 27.78 20.60 -12.87
C ARG A 2 26.67 21.36 -12.15
N LYS A 3 25.51 21.59 -12.77
CA LYS A 3 24.37 22.32 -12.18
C LYS A 3 23.29 21.42 -11.58
N LYS A 4 23.43 20.08 -11.63
CA LYS A 4 22.43 19.12 -11.13
C LYS A 4 22.45 18.92 -9.60
N ILE A 5 23.47 19.40 -8.92
CA ILE A 5 23.64 19.16 -7.47
C ILE A 5 22.87 20.19 -6.62
N SER A 6 22.58 21.35 -7.17
CA SER A 6 21.93 22.42 -6.41
C SER A 6 20.46 22.21 -6.10
N ALA A 7 19.74 21.46 -6.94
CA ALA A 7 18.31 21.19 -6.72
C ALA A 7 18.07 20.09 -5.65
N LEU A 8 19.00 19.12 -5.56
CA LEU A 8 18.93 18.09 -4.53
C LEU A 8 19.26 18.62 -3.12
N ALA A 9 20.17 19.61 -3.04
CA ALA A 9 20.52 20.24 -1.78
C ALA A 9 19.35 21.03 -1.16
N LEU A 10 18.45 21.55 -1.99
CA LEU A 10 17.29 22.32 -1.50
C LEU A 10 16.21 21.42 -0.88
N ALA A 11 16.02 20.22 -1.41
CA ALA A 11 15.05 19.26 -0.86
C ALA A 11 15.52 18.66 0.50
N GLY A 12 16.82 18.54 0.70
CA GLY A 12 17.40 18.02 1.94
C GLY A 12 17.41 19.03 3.11
N LEU A 13 17.35 20.31 2.82
CA LEU A 13 17.46 21.35 3.85
C LEU A 13 16.15 21.60 4.63
N MET A 14 15.03 21.14 4.13
CA MET A 14 13.75 21.37 4.83
C MET A 14 13.46 20.36 5.95
N ALA A 15 14.35 19.39 6.21
CA ALA A 15 14.07 18.30 7.17
C ALA A 15 15.01 18.23 8.38
N LEU A 16 15.93 19.16 8.58
CA LEU A 16 16.87 19.04 9.69
C LEU A 16 16.78 20.23 10.66
N PRO A 17 16.42 20.01 11.94
CA PRO A 17 16.72 20.98 12.98
C PRO A 17 18.23 21.05 13.19
N ALA A 18 18.76 22.25 13.15
CA ALA A 18 20.17 22.53 13.41
C ALA A 18 20.54 22.25 14.87
N ALA A 19 20.88 21.00 15.17
CA ALA A 19 21.56 20.66 16.42
C ALA A 19 22.39 19.40 16.24
N ALA A 20 23.68 19.57 16.27
CA ALA A 20 24.74 18.58 16.41
C ALA A 20 25.67 18.40 15.21
N LEU A 21 26.57 19.39 15.03
CA LEU A 21 27.91 19.14 14.52
C LEU A 21 28.87 20.14 15.15
N ALA A 22 29.28 19.86 16.38
CA ALA A 22 30.48 20.39 16.96
C ALA A 22 31.55 19.30 16.96
N GLY A 23 32.55 19.43 16.12
CA GLY A 23 33.70 18.55 16.22
C GLY A 23 34.58 18.50 14.98
N THR A 24 35.55 19.43 14.93
CA THR A 24 36.90 19.35 14.35
C THR A 24 37.13 19.41 12.85
N GLN A 25 37.66 20.58 12.49
CA GLN A 25 38.72 20.82 11.48
C GLN A 25 38.46 20.46 10.02
N THR A 26 38.05 21.49 9.28
CA THR A 26 38.80 22.03 8.11
C THR A 26 38.23 23.41 7.76
N ASN A 27 38.99 24.43 8.05
CA ASN A 27 38.58 25.84 8.17
C ASN A 27 38.68 26.63 6.86
N SER A 28 38.22 26.11 5.71
CA SER A 28 38.07 26.96 4.54
C SER A 28 36.84 26.68 3.68
N ASN A 29 36.33 25.45 3.66
CA ASN A 29 35.17 25.10 2.81
C ASN A 29 33.81 25.34 3.47
N ASN A 30 33.73 25.33 4.80
CA ASN A 30 32.45 25.53 5.50
C ASN A 30 31.99 26.99 5.53
N ALA A 31 32.93 27.96 5.47
CA ALA A 31 32.57 29.36 5.38
C ALA A 31 32.02 29.75 4.00
N ASP A 32 32.50 29.08 2.95
CA ASP A 32 32.01 29.29 1.58
C ASP A 32 30.68 28.60 1.34
N LEU A 33 30.46 27.42 1.94
CA LEU A 33 29.15 26.74 1.94
C LEU A 33 28.11 27.51 2.77
N ALA A 34 28.46 28.01 3.94
CA ALA A 34 27.58 28.84 4.76
C ALA A 34 27.19 30.14 4.05
N ARG A 35 28.16 30.79 3.38
CA ARG A 35 27.89 31.97 2.55
C ARG A 35 26.96 31.67 1.37
N ARG A 36 27.15 30.55 0.68
CA ARG A 36 26.27 30.13 -0.42
C ARG A 36 24.87 29.73 0.07
N VAL A 37 24.79 29.10 1.23
CA VAL A 37 23.49 28.78 1.85
C VAL A 37 22.75 30.04 2.28
N GLU A 38 23.49 31.04 2.78
CA GLU A 38 22.92 32.33 3.18
C GLU A 38 22.51 33.18 1.96
N GLU A 39 23.27 33.09 0.86
CA GLU A 39 22.96 33.73 -0.42
C GLU A 39 21.76 33.10 -1.10
N LEU A 40 21.69 31.76 -1.13
CA LEU A 40 20.53 31.00 -1.63
C LEU A 40 19.28 31.16 -0.73
N SER A 41 19.47 31.29 0.59
CA SER A 41 18.39 31.59 1.52
C SER A 41 17.82 32.98 1.30
N ARG A 42 18.68 33.97 1.03
CA ARG A 42 18.26 35.34 0.65
C ARG A 42 17.52 35.37 -0.68
N GLU A 43 18.04 34.65 -1.69
CA GLU A 43 17.34 34.54 -3.00
C GLU A 43 16.01 33.83 -2.84
N LEU A 44 15.89 32.79 -1.99
CA LEU A 44 14.66 32.10 -1.69
C LEU A 44 13.66 33.01 -0.94
N ASP A 45 14.11 33.79 0.02
CA ASP A 45 13.27 34.73 0.76
C ASP A 45 12.87 35.93 -0.09
N GLU A 46 13.73 36.34 -1.02
CA GLU A 46 13.44 37.36 -2.01
C GLU A 46 12.44 36.86 -3.05
N LEU A 47 12.56 35.59 -3.51
CA LEU A 47 11.60 34.92 -4.36
C LEU A 47 10.24 34.68 -3.64
N LYS A 48 10.25 34.30 -2.37
CA LYS A 48 9.03 34.21 -1.54
C LYS A 48 8.38 35.56 -1.36
N SER A 49 9.17 36.61 -1.12
CA SER A 49 8.67 37.98 -1.04
C SER A 49 8.11 38.48 -2.37
N GLN A 50 8.73 38.11 -3.50
CA GLN A 50 8.21 38.42 -4.84
C GLN A 50 6.93 37.59 -5.13
N LEU A 51 6.88 36.31 -4.70
CA LEU A 51 5.70 35.46 -4.85
C LEU A 51 4.53 35.98 -3.99
N ALA A 52 4.82 36.38 -2.75
CA ALA A 52 3.81 37.00 -1.87
C ALA A 52 3.31 38.35 -2.45
N LYS A 53 4.24 39.14 -3.02
CA LYS A 53 3.87 40.36 -3.72
C LYS A 53 3.12 40.10 -5.02
N GLN A 54 3.45 39.01 -5.75
CA GLN A 54 2.65 38.59 -6.91
C GLN A 54 1.28 38.08 -6.50
N GLN A 55 1.21 37.30 -5.39
CA GLN A 55 -0.04 36.83 -4.83
C GLN A 55 -0.97 37.98 -4.40
N GLU A 56 -0.43 38.95 -3.68
CA GLU A 56 -1.17 40.15 -3.27
C GLU A 56 -1.66 40.99 -4.46
N ASN A 57 -0.89 41.01 -5.56
CA ASN A 57 -1.29 41.63 -6.81
C ASN A 57 -2.38 40.82 -7.58
N VAL A 58 -2.35 39.49 -7.48
CA VAL A 58 -3.36 38.60 -8.09
C VAL A 58 -4.67 38.68 -7.31
N ASP A 59 -4.62 38.65 -5.96
CA ASP A 59 -5.83 38.75 -5.13
C ASP A 59 -6.48 40.14 -5.24
N GLY A 60 -5.69 41.19 -5.33
CA GLY A 60 -6.17 42.55 -5.63
C GLY A 60 -6.70 42.71 -7.07
N ALA A 61 -6.21 41.90 -8.02
CA ALA A 61 -6.71 41.88 -9.39
C ALA A 61 -7.98 41.04 -9.55
N ALA A 62 -8.14 39.96 -8.77
CA ALA A 62 -9.35 39.15 -8.74
C ALA A 62 -10.56 39.95 -8.22
N GLY A 63 -10.37 40.74 -7.16
CA GLY A 63 -11.40 41.68 -6.68
C GLY A 63 -11.78 42.77 -7.69
N ARG A 64 -10.81 43.21 -8.51
CA ARG A 64 -11.05 44.21 -9.56
C ARG A 64 -11.48 43.61 -10.90
N LEU A 65 -11.24 42.30 -11.10
CA LEU A 65 -11.69 41.58 -12.30
C LEU A 65 -13.21 41.39 -12.30
N SER A 66 -13.82 41.24 -11.12
CA SER A 66 -15.30 41.19 -10.99
C SER A 66 -15.98 42.46 -11.46
N GLU A 67 -15.28 43.59 -11.40
CA GLU A 67 -15.81 44.90 -11.92
C GLU A 67 -15.44 45.21 -13.37
N LYS A 68 -14.47 44.47 -13.96
CA LYS A 68 -13.91 44.82 -15.27
C LYS A 68 -14.04 43.75 -16.36
N VAL A 69 -14.97 42.81 -16.22
CA VAL A 69 -15.26 41.82 -17.28
C VAL A 69 -15.74 42.44 -18.60
N ALA A 70 -16.01 43.73 -18.61
CA ALA A 70 -16.39 44.47 -19.82
C ALA A 70 -15.23 45.13 -20.61
N GLY A 71 -13.95 44.89 -20.23
CA GLY A 71 -12.82 45.56 -20.88
C GLY A 71 -11.59 44.68 -21.15
N VAL A 72 -11.77 43.39 -21.48
CA VAL A 72 -10.74 42.36 -21.36
C VAL A 72 -9.84 42.12 -22.58
N ASP A 73 -10.22 42.53 -23.80
CA ASP A 73 -9.47 42.09 -25.02
C ASP A 73 -8.05 42.70 -25.19
N GLY A 74 -7.71 43.79 -24.53
CA GLY A 74 -6.39 44.40 -24.68
C GLY A 74 -5.32 43.96 -23.69
N LYS A 75 -5.66 43.21 -22.62
CA LYS A 75 -4.70 42.81 -21.60
C LYS A 75 -4.17 41.38 -21.73
N VAL A 76 -4.83 40.53 -22.50
CA VAL A 76 -4.43 39.17 -22.78
C VAL A 76 -3.13 39.14 -23.62
N GLU A 77 -3.00 40.05 -24.59
CA GLU A 77 -1.79 40.18 -25.41
C GLU A 77 -0.57 40.68 -24.60
N GLU A 78 -0.78 41.52 -23.58
CA GLU A 78 0.31 42.00 -22.72
C GLU A 78 0.81 40.90 -21.73
N LEU A 79 -0.11 40.03 -21.32
CA LEU A 79 0.23 38.87 -20.48
C LEU A 79 0.96 37.76 -21.28
N ASP A 80 0.54 37.51 -22.50
CA ASP A 80 1.22 36.56 -23.40
C ASP A 80 2.63 37.04 -23.75
N SER A 81 2.82 38.35 -23.97
CA SER A 81 4.16 38.92 -24.17
C SER A 81 5.05 38.80 -22.94
N LYS A 82 4.50 38.96 -21.72
CA LYS A 82 5.25 38.79 -20.47
C LYS A 82 5.51 37.34 -20.10
N LEU A 83 4.60 36.41 -20.47
CA LEU A 83 4.83 34.97 -20.36
C LEU A 83 6.00 34.54 -21.27
N GLY A 84 6.02 35.01 -22.53
CA GLY A 84 7.12 34.74 -23.46
C GLY A 84 8.48 35.25 -22.97
N GLU A 85 8.52 36.43 -22.30
CA GLU A 85 9.76 36.97 -21.72
C GLU A 85 10.21 36.21 -20.45
N LEU A 86 9.30 35.57 -19.71
CA LEU A 86 9.63 34.74 -18.54
C LEU A 86 10.11 33.35 -18.95
N GLU A 87 9.60 32.80 -20.06
CA GLU A 87 10.06 31.52 -20.63
C GLU A 87 11.51 31.59 -21.14
N GLU A 88 11.97 32.73 -21.64
CA GLU A 88 13.32 32.90 -22.13
C GLU A 88 14.38 33.06 -21.01
N LYS A 89 13.98 33.43 -19.81
CA LYS A 89 14.93 33.89 -18.77
C LYS A 89 15.44 32.85 -17.80
N SER A 90 15.02 31.58 -17.81
CA SER A 90 15.62 30.63 -16.87
C SER A 90 15.42 29.16 -17.26
N GLU A 91 16.48 28.53 -17.74
CA GLU A 91 16.59 27.05 -17.82
C GLU A 91 16.25 26.39 -16.46
N ALA A 92 16.47 27.07 -15.35
CA ALA A 92 16.13 26.61 -14.01
C ALA A 92 14.61 26.63 -13.73
N ALA A 93 13.88 27.64 -14.20
CA ALA A 93 12.43 27.73 -14.05
C ALA A 93 11.69 26.75 -15.00
N ALA A 94 12.18 26.60 -16.23
CA ALA A 94 11.68 25.62 -17.19
C ALA A 94 11.93 24.18 -16.70
N TRP A 95 12.98 23.97 -15.91
CA TRP A 95 13.25 22.67 -15.27
C TRP A 95 12.31 22.42 -14.08
N ALA A 96 12.08 23.41 -13.25
CA ALA A 96 11.18 23.29 -12.11
C ALA A 96 9.74 22.99 -12.54
N SER A 97 9.27 23.54 -13.66
CA SER A 97 7.93 23.29 -14.20
C SER A 97 7.71 21.86 -14.70
N ARG A 98 8.78 21.08 -14.90
CA ARG A 98 8.70 19.66 -15.29
C ARG A 98 8.52 18.73 -14.10
N PHE A 99 8.75 19.21 -12.87
CA PHE A 99 8.65 18.43 -11.66
C PHE A 99 7.43 18.88 -10.87
N GLN A 100 6.61 17.93 -10.49
CA GLN A 100 5.52 18.13 -9.56
C GLN A 100 5.79 17.28 -8.31
N PHE A 101 5.62 17.91 -7.15
CA PHE A 101 5.74 17.26 -5.87
C PHE A 101 4.40 17.37 -5.14
N SER A 102 4.01 16.29 -4.51
CA SER A 102 2.87 16.24 -3.60
C SER A 102 3.17 15.22 -2.51
N GLY A 103 2.44 15.25 -1.44
CA GLY A 103 2.70 14.28 -0.39
C GLY A 103 1.58 14.18 0.62
N ASP A 104 1.77 13.26 1.56
CA ASP A 104 0.93 13.15 2.73
C ASP A 104 1.75 12.81 3.97
N PHE A 105 1.25 13.30 5.08
CA PHE A 105 1.71 12.94 6.41
C PHE A 105 0.53 12.46 7.24
N ARG A 106 0.70 11.34 7.95
CA ARG A 106 -0.26 10.82 8.90
C ARG A 106 0.42 10.62 10.25
N ALA A 107 -0.24 11.06 11.30
CA ALA A 107 0.02 10.60 12.66
C ALA A 107 -1.20 9.80 13.14
N ARG A 108 -0.98 8.61 13.71
CA ARG A 108 -2.07 7.71 14.11
C ARG A 108 -1.78 7.09 15.46
N LEU A 109 -2.82 7.05 16.29
CA LEU A 109 -2.88 6.32 17.55
C LEU A 109 -3.87 5.16 17.37
N ASP A 110 -3.45 3.97 17.77
CA ASP A 110 -4.26 2.77 17.79
C ASP A 110 -4.31 2.16 19.19
N ALA A 111 -5.51 1.71 19.56
CA ALA A 111 -5.74 0.80 20.66
C ALA A 111 -6.29 -0.50 20.10
N TYR A 112 -5.65 -1.60 20.42
CA TYR A 112 -5.93 -2.92 19.90
C TYR A 112 -6.11 -3.92 21.02
N SER A 113 -7.14 -4.77 20.93
CA SER A 113 -7.35 -5.92 21.79
C SER A 113 -7.81 -7.13 20.98
N ALA A 114 -7.36 -8.31 21.35
CA ALA A 114 -7.78 -9.56 20.69
C ALA A 114 -8.02 -10.63 21.75
N ASP A 115 -9.09 -11.37 21.54
CA ASP A 115 -9.40 -12.58 22.26
C ASP A 115 -8.80 -13.77 21.52
N GLY A 116 -7.83 -14.44 22.15
CA GLY A 116 -7.21 -15.63 21.61
C GLY A 116 -8.20 -16.78 21.54
N ALA A 117 -8.17 -17.52 20.46
CA ALA A 117 -8.98 -18.72 20.30
C ALA A 117 -8.65 -19.74 21.41
N ALA A 118 -9.68 -20.43 21.89
CA ALA A 118 -9.53 -21.41 22.95
C ALA A 118 -8.72 -22.63 22.46
N PHE A 119 -7.74 -23.08 23.25
CA PHE A 119 -6.90 -24.25 22.95
C PHE A 119 -6.81 -25.18 24.15
N ILE A 120 -6.45 -26.44 23.91
CA ILE A 120 -6.20 -27.41 24.98
C ILE A 120 -4.73 -27.28 25.38
N ASN A 121 -4.49 -26.89 26.63
CA ASN A 121 -3.12 -26.84 27.17
C ASN A 121 -2.56 -28.28 27.30
N PRO A 122 -1.48 -28.63 26.60
CA PRO A 122 -0.93 -29.98 26.62
C PRO A 122 -0.44 -30.43 28.00
N GLN A 123 -0.10 -29.49 28.88
CA GLN A 123 0.44 -29.79 30.23
C GLN A 123 -0.67 -30.04 31.24
N THR A 124 -1.79 -29.31 31.14
CA THR A 124 -2.89 -29.39 32.10
C THR A 124 -4.07 -30.22 31.62
N GLY A 125 -4.19 -30.39 30.29
CA GLY A 125 -5.36 -30.97 29.64
C GLY A 125 -6.61 -30.09 29.70
N GLY A 126 -6.50 -28.90 30.26
CA GLY A 126 -7.59 -27.92 30.37
C GLY A 126 -7.69 -27.04 29.14
N THR A 127 -8.88 -26.46 28.92
CA THR A 127 -9.08 -25.44 27.88
C THR A 127 -8.67 -24.07 28.42
N GLU A 128 -7.81 -23.39 27.67
CA GLU A 128 -7.29 -22.05 27.98
C GLU A 128 -7.45 -21.14 26.76
N SER A 129 -7.39 -19.83 26.97
CA SER A 129 -7.27 -18.82 25.94
C SER A 129 -6.24 -17.77 26.34
N ARG A 130 -5.67 -17.05 25.36
CA ARG A 130 -4.70 -15.98 25.61
C ARG A 130 -5.20 -14.71 24.96
N ASN A 131 -5.34 -13.64 25.72
CA ASN A 131 -5.75 -12.34 25.20
C ASN A 131 -4.54 -11.46 24.96
N TYR A 132 -4.61 -10.62 23.96
CA TYR A 132 -3.55 -9.71 23.54
C TYR A 132 -4.10 -8.29 23.52
N SER A 133 -3.31 -7.31 23.95
CA SER A 133 -3.69 -5.91 23.85
C SER A 133 -2.49 -5.00 23.67
N ASN A 134 -2.73 -3.89 22.99
CA ASN A 134 -1.84 -2.74 22.95
C ASN A 134 -2.69 -1.48 22.91
N ASP A 135 -2.74 -0.75 24.02
CA ASP A 135 -3.65 0.38 24.19
C ASP A 135 -3.11 1.69 23.59
N SER A 136 -1.87 1.74 23.14
CA SER A 136 -1.22 2.99 22.74
C SER A 136 -0.12 2.81 21.69
N LEU A 137 -0.47 2.22 20.56
CA LEU A 137 0.46 2.11 19.43
C LEU A 137 0.42 3.42 18.62
N PHE A 138 1.51 4.18 18.66
CA PHE A 138 1.67 5.37 17.84
C PHE A 138 2.47 5.07 16.57
N THR A 139 1.93 5.49 15.44
CA THR A 139 2.60 5.40 14.15
C THR A 139 2.57 6.73 13.41
N ASN A 140 3.52 6.93 12.53
CA ASN A 140 3.46 7.99 11.54
C ASN A 140 3.87 7.49 10.16
N ARG A 141 3.18 7.97 9.13
CA ARG A 141 3.47 7.72 7.73
C ARG A 141 3.79 9.03 7.03
N PHE A 142 4.87 9.06 6.30
CA PHE A 142 5.23 10.14 5.40
C PHE A 142 5.38 9.59 3.99
N ARG A 143 4.76 10.24 3.00
CA ARG A 143 4.92 9.89 1.59
C ARG A 143 5.17 11.14 0.77
N LEU A 144 6.16 11.08 -0.12
CA LEU A 144 6.49 12.13 -1.07
C LEU A 144 6.36 11.58 -2.49
N ASN A 145 5.39 12.08 -3.23
CA ASN A 145 5.18 11.77 -4.63
C ASN A 145 5.98 12.75 -5.50
N MET A 146 6.55 12.22 -6.58
CA MET A 146 7.32 12.95 -7.56
C MET A 146 6.81 12.57 -8.95
N GLU A 147 6.53 13.58 -9.77
CA GLU A 147 6.24 13.39 -11.19
C GLU A 147 7.19 14.25 -12.01
N ALA A 148 7.81 13.66 -13.05
CA ALA A 148 8.72 14.34 -13.95
C ALA A 148 8.35 14.05 -15.40
N LYS A 149 8.00 15.08 -16.18
CA LYS A 149 7.78 14.97 -17.62
C LYS A 149 9.12 14.97 -18.35
N ALA A 150 9.50 13.81 -18.90
CA ALA A 150 10.71 13.64 -19.70
C ALA A 150 10.50 14.07 -21.16
N ALA A 151 9.29 13.84 -21.69
CA ALA A 151 8.81 14.26 -23.01
C ALA A 151 7.29 14.43 -22.96
N GLU A 152 6.69 14.89 -24.05
CA GLU A 152 5.23 15.10 -24.16
C GLU A 152 4.42 13.87 -23.74
N ASN A 153 4.84 12.69 -24.20
CA ASN A 153 4.17 11.41 -23.94
C ASN A 153 4.94 10.50 -22.98
N LEU A 154 5.99 11.00 -22.31
CA LEU A 154 6.84 10.20 -21.42
C LEU A 154 6.98 10.86 -20.05
N THR A 155 6.42 10.21 -19.04
CA THR A 155 6.41 10.70 -17.66
C THR A 155 7.02 9.67 -16.72
N PHE A 156 7.94 10.11 -15.87
CA PHE A 156 8.41 9.34 -14.71
C PHE A 156 7.53 9.67 -13.51
N LYS A 157 7.16 8.65 -12.74
CA LYS A 157 6.47 8.79 -11.46
C LYS A 157 7.18 8.02 -10.37
N GLY A 158 7.39 8.68 -9.23
CA GLY A 158 8.03 8.10 -8.06
C GLY A 158 7.27 8.40 -6.78
N ARG A 159 7.44 7.57 -5.77
CA ARG A 159 7.02 7.82 -4.38
C ARG A 159 8.05 7.29 -3.42
N LEU A 160 8.48 8.16 -2.51
CA LEU A 160 9.22 7.76 -1.31
C LEU A 160 8.22 7.63 -0.16
N ALA A 161 8.38 6.59 0.65
CA ALA A 161 7.51 6.33 1.79
C ALA A 161 8.31 5.94 3.03
N MET A 162 7.90 6.45 4.17
CA MET A 162 8.31 6.01 5.49
C MET A 162 7.04 5.71 6.29
N TYR A 163 7.02 4.56 6.95
CA TYR A 163 5.94 4.20 7.87
C TYR A 163 6.57 3.69 9.17
N LYS A 164 6.53 4.51 10.21
CA LYS A 164 7.29 4.33 11.45
C LYS A 164 6.39 4.08 12.65
N VAL A 165 6.79 3.14 13.49
CA VAL A 165 6.32 3.03 14.88
C VAL A 165 7.12 4.02 15.73
N TRP A 166 6.47 4.81 16.58
CA TRP A 166 7.15 5.77 17.42
C TRP A 166 8.08 5.06 18.42
N GLY A 167 9.27 5.63 18.61
CA GLY A 167 10.29 5.06 19.51
C GLY A 167 11.05 3.86 18.95
N MET A 168 10.68 3.35 17.78
CA MET A 168 11.35 2.22 17.15
C MET A 168 12.38 2.69 16.13
N GLU A 169 13.65 2.31 16.30
CA GLU A 169 14.73 2.65 15.38
C GLU A 169 15.08 1.53 14.40
N SER A 170 14.99 0.30 14.86
CA SER A 170 15.15 -0.88 14.00
C SER A 170 14.32 -2.04 14.55
N TYR A 171 13.74 -2.80 13.66
CA TYR A 171 13.20 -4.10 14.02
C TYR A 171 14.35 -5.12 14.03
N PRO A 172 14.49 -5.94 15.08
CA PRO A 172 15.14 -7.21 14.92
C PRO A 172 14.37 -7.93 13.80
N ARG A 173 15.07 -8.29 12.76
CA ARG A 173 14.49 -8.74 11.50
C ARG A 173 13.61 -9.99 11.64
N ASN A 174 13.64 -10.62 12.81
CA ASN A 174 13.12 -11.96 13.07
C ASN A 174 11.74 -11.99 13.74
N ASP A 175 11.28 -10.95 14.46
CA ASP A 175 10.18 -11.15 15.39
C ASP A 175 8.84 -10.56 14.97
N LEU A 176 8.82 -9.57 14.06
CA LEU A 176 7.60 -8.88 13.68
C LEU A 176 7.31 -8.88 12.18
N ASN A 177 8.29 -9.21 11.37
CA ASN A 177 8.11 -9.43 9.94
C ASN A 177 7.32 -10.71 9.62
N SER A 178 7.11 -11.56 10.59
CA SER A 178 6.29 -12.77 10.46
C SER A 178 4.80 -12.48 10.28
N TRP A 179 4.34 -11.27 10.55
CA TRP A 179 2.95 -10.88 10.38
C TRP A 179 2.51 -10.77 8.92
N TRP A 180 3.45 -10.51 8.03
CA TRP A 180 3.15 -10.11 6.66
C TRP A 180 3.80 -11.05 5.67
N PRO A 181 3.10 -11.50 4.66
CA PRO A 181 3.73 -12.16 3.52
C PRO A 181 4.80 -11.21 2.97
N GLN A 182 6.03 -11.66 2.95
CA GLN A 182 7.15 -10.80 2.55
C GLN A 182 7.41 -10.88 1.05
N PHE A 183 6.40 -10.52 0.28
CA PHE A 183 6.65 -10.16 -1.09
C PHE A 183 7.26 -8.76 -1.17
N ASP A 184 8.06 -8.54 -2.19
CA ASP A 184 8.49 -7.20 -2.53
C ASP A 184 7.27 -6.27 -2.65
N GLY A 185 7.35 -5.07 -2.13
CA GLY A 185 6.21 -4.14 -2.10
C GLY A 185 5.47 -4.02 -0.78
N ASN A 186 5.60 -4.96 0.15
CA ASN A 186 5.00 -4.83 1.48
C ASN A 186 5.82 -3.95 2.41
N VAL A 187 7.11 -3.84 2.17
CA VAL A 187 8.08 -3.20 3.08
C VAL A 187 7.76 -1.74 3.35
N SER A 188 7.16 -1.02 2.40
CA SER A 188 6.76 0.38 2.57
C SER A 188 5.37 0.56 3.21
N ARG A 189 4.65 -0.53 3.49
CA ARG A 189 3.27 -0.52 3.97
C ARG A 189 3.13 -0.92 5.41
N THR A 190 4.05 -1.71 5.91
CA THR A 190 4.09 -2.14 7.30
C THR A 190 4.82 -1.09 8.13
N PRO A 191 4.25 -0.63 9.27
CA PRO A 191 4.97 0.23 10.20
C PRO A 191 6.24 -0.44 10.68
N SER A 192 7.36 0.28 10.63
CA SER A 192 8.67 -0.23 11.05
C SER A 192 9.55 0.89 11.60
N ASP A 193 10.70 1.08 11.01
CA ASP A 193 11.71 2.08 11.34
C ASP A 193 11.50 3.42 10.59
N ASN A 194 12.47 4.33 10.69
CA ASN A 194 12.50 5.62 10.01
C ASN A 194 13.15 5.57 8.61
N ALA A 195 13.38 4.40 8.03
CA ALA A 195 13.97 4.31 6.70
C ALA A 195 13.00 4.80 5.63
N LEU A 196 13.52 5.62 4.74
CA LEU A 196 12.81 6.10 3.58
C LEU A 196 12.97 5.08 2.44
N ARG A 197 11.87 4.52 1.96
CA ARG A 197 11.85 3.46 0.95
C ARG A 197 11.23 3.93 -0.34
N VAL A 198 11.69 3.39 -1.44
CA VAL A 198 11.08 3.61 -2.76
C VAL A 198 9.84 2.73 -2.86
N ASP A 199 8.67 3.35 -2.75
CA ASP A 199 7.38 2.67 -2.85
C ASP A 199 6.90 2.58 -4.31
N ARG A 200 7.25 3.57 -5.15
CA ARG A 200 6.94 3.62 -6.58
C ARG A 200 8.12 4.22 -7.35
N ALA A 201 8.43 3.66 -8.51
CA ALA A 201 9.42 4.20 -9.44
C ALA A 201 9.17 3.62 -10.83
N PHE A 202 8.43 4.31 -11.68
CA PHE A 202 8.05 3.79 -12.98
C PHE A 202 7.93 4.88 -14.05
N ILE A 203 8.00 4.46 -15.30
CA ILE A 203 7.82 5.29 -16.47
C ILE A 203 6.47 4.98 -17.10
N ASN A 204 5.73 6.00 -17.49
CA ASN A 204 4.56 5.92 -18.35
C ASN A 204 4.88 6.51 -19.73
N TRP A 205 4.65 5.73 -20.77
CA TRP A 205 4.66 6.17 -22.15
C TRP A 205 3.23 6.08 -22.71
N THR A 206 2.65 7.20 -23.03
CA THR A 206 1.25 7.34 -23.45
C THR A 206 1.15 7.72 -24.93
N ASN A 207 -0.04 7.57 -25.52
CA ASN A 207 -0.32 7.97 -26.89
C ASN A 207 0.69 7.38 -27.89
N ILE A 208 0.98 6.07 -27.77
CA ILE A 208 1.98 5.39 -28.57
C ILE A 208 1.53 5.37 -30.03
N ALA A 209 2.37 5.91 -30.92
CA ALA A 209 2.08 6.05 -32.35
C ALA A 209 0.77 6.79 -32.67
N GLY A 210 0.33 7.72 -31.80
CA GLY A 210 -0.93 8.45 -31.95
C GLY A 210 -2.19 7.63 -31.61
N LEU A 211 -2.02 6.44 -31.04
CA LEU A 211 -3.11 5.57 -30.62
C LEU A 211 -3.36 5.72 -29.10
N PRO A 212 -4.57 5.47 -28.61
CA PRO A 212 -4.88 5.49 -27.17
C PRO A 212 -4.28 4.26 -26.44
N VAL A 213 -3.04 3.94 -26.76
CA VAL A 213 -2.24 2.86 -26.18
C VAL A 213 -1.19 3.47 -25.26
N TRP A 214 -0.95 2.85 -24.14
CA TRP A 214 0.11 3.23 -23.23
C TRP A 214 0.88 2.03 -22.69
N PHE A 215 2.14 2.26 -22.38
CA PHE A 215 3.05 1.29 -21.79
C PHE A 215 3.66 1.88 -20.52
N SER A 216 3.83 1.05 -19.52
CA SER A 216 4.45 1.46 -18.28
C SER A 216 5.34 0.35 -17.73
N ILE A 217 6.50 0.71 -17.18
CA ILE A 217 7.49 -0.23 -16.65
C ILE A 217 8.18 0.34 -15.41
N GLY A 218 8.49 -0.52 -14.45
CA GLY A 218 9.16 -0.22 -13.19
C GLY A 218 8.36 -0.69 -11.98
N ARG A 219 8.66 -0.13 -10.79
CA ARG A 219 7.94 -0.43 -9.55
C ARG A 219 6.58 0.27 -9.55
N ARG A 220 5.56 -0.51 -9.80
CA ARG A 220 4.23 -0.02 -10.12
C ARG A 220 3.29 -0.05 -8.90
N PRO A 221 2.39 0.95 -8.77
CA PRO A 221 1.42 0.99 -7.69
C PRO A 221 0.23 0.07 -7.96
N THR A 222 -0.30 -0.52 -6.88
CA THR A 222 -1.64 -1.09 -6.85
C THR A 222 -2.47 -0.55 -5.68
N THR A 223 -2.09 0.59 -5.10
CA THR A 223 -2.43 0.97 -3.73
C THR A 223 -3.13 2.32 -3.64
N ASP A 224 -3.95 2.49 -2.59
CA ASP A 224 -4.68 3.70 -2.23
C ASP A 224 -5.76 4.14 -3.25
N GLY A 225 -6.12 3.27 -4.17
CA GLY A 225 -7.18 3.52 -5.14
C GLY A 225 -8.57 3.12 -4.65
N MET A 226 -9.51 3.15 -5.57
CA MET A 226 -10.89 2.72 -5.31
C MET A 226 -10.97 1.24 -4.91
N PRO A 227 -11.75 0.85 -3.91
CA PRO A 227 -12.70 1.67 -3.14
C PRO A 227 -12.11 2.28 -1.86
N SER A 228 -10.81 2.10 -1.58
CA SER A 228 -10.17 2.50 -0.31
C SER A 228 -10.24 4.00 -0.04
N GLU A 229 -10.29 4.84 -1.08
CA GLU A 229 -10.35 6.29 -0.95
C GLU A 229 -11.63 6.75 -0.24
N VAL A 230 -12.70 5.98 -0.24
CA VAL A 230 -13.93 6.31 0.49
C VAL A 230 -13.65 6.40 1.98
N ARG A 231 -13.00 5.40 2.56
CA ARG A 231 -12.58 5.38 3.95
C ARG A 231 -11.41 6.33 4.22
N LEU A 232 -10.45 6.36 3.33
CA LEU A 232 -9.24 7.15 3.53
C LEU A 232 -9.48 8.66 3.38
N GLY A 233 -10.64 9.07 2.90
CA GLY A 233 -10.97 10.48 2.68
C GLY A 233 -10.12 11.12 1.57
N THR A 234 -9.51 10.34 0.69
CA THR A 234 -8.67 10.79 -0.41
C THR A 234 -9.45 10.95 -1.71
N ASP A 235 -8.85 11.53 -2.72
CA ASP A 235 -9.46 11.64 -4.04
C ASP A 235 -9.33 10.31 -4.80
N LYS A 236 -10.41 9.87 -5.44
CA LYS A 236 -10.48 8.57 -6.12
C LYS A 236 -9.44 8.36 -7.24
N LYS A 237 -8.87 9.44 -7.78
CA LYS A 237 -7.85 9.37 -8.84
C LYS A 237 -6.41 9.32 -8.34
N MET A 238 -6.18 9.27 -7.03
CA MET A 238 -4.82 9.28 -6.48
C MET A 238 -4.01 8.03 -6.82
N ALA A 239 -4.66 6.91 -7.12
CA ALA A 239 -3.98 5.65 -7.40
C ALA A 239 -4.82 4.69 -8.27
N THR A 240 -4.22 3.55 -8.62
CA THR A 240 -4.91 2.45 -9.29
C THR A 240 -5.95 1.82 -8.36
N THR A 241 -7.06 1.37 -8.91
CA THR A 241 -8.07 0.58 -8.17
C THR A 241 -7.42 -0.62 -7.51
N THR A 242 -7.65 -0.81 -6.22
CA THR A 242 -6.98 -1.84 -5.44
C THR A 242 -7.78 -3.13 -5.31
N ALA A 243 -9.10 -3.04 -5.24
CA ALA A 243 -9.94 -4.22 -4.99
C ALA A 243 -9.35 -5.09 -3.86
N TYR A 244 -9.07 -6.37 -4.12
CA TYR A 244 -8.41 -7.30 -3.19
C TYR A 244 -6.90 -7.49 -3.50
N MET A 245 -6.30 -6.58 -4.25
CA MET A 245 -4.89 -6.60 -4.62
C MET A 245 -4.23 -5.29 -4.21
N ASP A 246 -3.31 -5.33 -3.27
CA ASP A 246 -2.63 -4.15 -2.73
C ASP A 246 -1.13 -4.36 -2.57
N TYR A 247 -0.46 -4.68 -3.67
CA TYR A 247 1.00 -4.82 -3.76
C TYR A 247 1.60 -3.85 -4.77
N ALA A 248 2.81 -3.37 -4.49
CA ALA A 248 3.65 -2.74 -5.49
C ALA A 248 4.55 -3.81 -6.13
N PHE A 249 4.49 -3.97 -7.44
CA PHE A 249 5.30 -4.93 -8.18
C PHE A 249 6.30 -4.22 -9.08
N ASP A 250 7.48 -4.80 -9.21
CA ASP A 250 8.39 -4.52 -10.31
C ASP A 250 7.90 -5.25 -11.55
N GLY A 251 7.51 -4.49 -12.58
CA GLY A 251 6.85 -5.09 -13.73
C GLY A 251 6.45 -4.09 -14.80
N SER A 252 5.60 -4.56 -15.70
CA SER A 252 5.14 -3.78 -16.83
C SER A 252 3.63 -3.86 -17.04
N THR A 253 3.10 -2.89 -17.75
CA THR A 253 1.70 -2.85 -18.14
C THR A 253 1.58 -2.30 -19.55
N LEU A 254 0.80 -2.97 -20.39
CA LEU A 254 0.35 -2.48 -21.68
C LEU A 254 -1.15 -2.26 -21.61
N GLY A 255 -1.61 -1.05 -21.92
CA GLY A 255 -3.00 -0.68 -21.79
C GLY A 255 -3.55 -0.01 -23.04
N TYR A 256 -4.86 -0.11 -23.18
CA TYR A 256 -5.67 0.54 -24.20
C TYR A 256 -6.82 1.28 -23.54
N GLN A 257 -7.01 2.54 -23.93
CA GLN A 257 -8.12 3.38 -23.46
C GLN A 257 -9.16 3.54 -24.58
N TYR A 258 -10.41 3.54 -24.23
CA TYR A 258 -11.54 3.72 -25.15
C TYR A 258 -12.64 4.55 -24.49
N ASP A 259 -13.55 5.06 -25.31
CA ASP A 259 -14.78 5.73 -24.86
C ASP A 259 -15.99 4.96 -25.38
N TRP A 260 -16.92 4.62 -24.49
CA TRP A 260 -18.16 3.95 -24.85
C TRP A 260 -19.07 4.83 -25.73
N GLY A 261 -18.88 6.15 -25.69
CA GLY A 261 -19.56 7.11 -26.57
C GLY A 261 -19.26 6.89 -28.06
N ASP A 262 -18.06 6.36 -28.38
CA ASP A 262 -17.69 6.05 -29.78
C ASP A 262 -18.63 5.02 -30.44
N ILE A 263 -19.34 4.24 -29.63
CA ILE A 263 -20.35 3.26 -30.10
C ILE A 263 -21.76 3.56 -29.62
N GLY A 264 -22.02 4.80 -29.18
CA GLY A 264 -23.35 5.28 -28.80
C GLY A 264 -23.78 4.91 -27.37
N LEU A 265 -22.87 4.52 -26.50
CA LEU A 265 -23.12 4.20 -25.09
C LEU A 265 -22.58 5.29 -24.16
N ASP A 266 -22.90 6.56 -24.47
CA ASP A 266 -22.41 7.75 -23.74
C ASP A 266 -22.65 7.69 -22.22
N ALA A 267 -23.64 6.94 -21.78
CA ALA A 267 -23.98 6.77 -20.37
C ALA A 267 -22.89 6.04 -19.57
N LEU A 268 -21.97 5.32 -20.23
CA LEU A 268 -20.89 4.58 -19.59
C LEU A 268 -19.58 5.39 -19.50
N GLY A 269 -19.32 6.33 -20.43
CA GLY A 269 -18.11 7.13 -20.45
C GLY A 269 -16.88 6.34 -20.86
N ALA A 270 -15.73 6.63 -20.23
CA ALA A 270 -14.44 6.03 -20.61
C ALA A 270 -14.24 4.64 -20.00
N GLY A 271 -13.40 3.84 -20.66
CA GLY A 271 -12.91 2.58 -20.14
C GLY A 271 -11.43 2.37 -20.45
N ARG A 272 -10.79 1.49 -19.70
CA ARG A 272 -9.38 1.10 -19.90
C ARG A 272 -9.20 -0.38 -19.64
N ILE A 273 -8.64 -1.08 -20.61
CA ILE A 273 -8.17 -2.46 -20.42
C ILE A 273 -6.65 -2.48 -20.44
N ARG A 274 -6.06 -3.28 -19.57
CA ARG A 274 -4.61 -3.42 -19.47
C ARG A 274 -4.22 -4.84 -19.13
N TRP A 275 -3.21 -5.31 -19.81
CA TRP A 275 -2.46 -6.48 -19.42
C TRP A 275 -1.33 -6.04 -18.50
N CYS A 276 -1.16 -6.74 -17.38
CA CYS A 276 -0.17 -6.47 -16.35
C CYS A 276 0.72 -7.70 -16.16
N TYR A 277 1.99 -7.44 -15.97
CA TYR A 277 2.98 -8.39 -15.50
C TYR A 277 3.74 -7.79 -14.32
N GLY A 278 4.08 -8.59 -13.33
CA GLY A 278 4.88 -8.19 -12.19
C GLY A 278 5.62 -9.35 -11.58
N ARG A 279 6.85 -9.09 -11.12
CA ARG A 279 7.67 -10.02 -10.36
C ARG A 279 7.44 -9.78 -8.86
N GLY A 280 7.07 -10.80 -8.12
CA GLY A 280 6.87 -10.76 -6.68
C GLY A 280 8.08 -11.27 -5.90
N PHE A 281 8.84 -12.18 -6.47
CA PHE A 281 10.06 -12.73 -5.91
C PHE A 281 11.01 -13.13 -7.04
N GLU A 282 12.29 -12.77 -6.91
CA GLU A 282 13.37 -13.13 -7.82
C GLU A 282 14.33 -14.06 -7.08
N ASN A 283 14.50 -15.26 -7.61
CA ASN A 283 15.43 -16.25 -7.08
C ASN A 283 16.89 -15.77 -7.11
N GLY A 284 17.24 -14.95 -8.11
CA GLY A 284 18.57 -14.38 -8.26
C GLY A 284 19.65 -15.40 -8.65
N LEU A 285 20.88 -14.96 -8.51
CA LEU A 285 22.07 -15.76 -8.75
C LEU A 285 22.71 -16.17 -7.41
N GLN A 286 22.11 -17.14 -6.74
CA GLN A 286 22.65 -17.67 -5.50
C GLN A 286 23.46 -18.93 -5.77
N TRP A 287 24.77 -18.79 -5.69
CA TRP A 287 25.72 -19.87 -5.94
C TRP A 287 26.60 -20.09 -4.69
N ASP A 288 26.78 -21.34 -4.31
CA ASP A 288 27.85 -21.71 -3.40
C ASP A 288 29.20 -21.57 -4.14
N ALA A 289 30.00 -20.60 -3.72
CA ALA A 289 31.30 -20.34 -4.34
C ALA A 289 32.30 -21.50 -4.21
N ALA A 290 32.11 -22.41 -3.24
CA ALA A 290 32.98 -23.56 -3.02
C ALA A 290 32.60 -24.75 -3.91
N THR A 291 31.32 -24.96 -4.15
CA THR A 291 30.79 -26.11 -4.89
C THR A 291 30.32 -25.79 -6.31
N ALA A 292 30.20 -24.50 -6.65
CA ALA A 292 29.55 -24.00 -7.89
C ALA A 292 28.13 -24.56 -8.07
N GLN A 293 27.45 -24.84 -6.98
CA GLN A 293 26.10 -25.38 -6.95
C GLN A 293 25.10 -24.25 -6.71
N GLU A 294 23.98 -24.29 -7.40
CA GLU A 294 22.88 -23.36 -7.15
C GLU A 294 22.29 -23.61 -5.77
N LEU A 295 22.24 -22.56 -4.94
CA LEU A 295 21.71 -22.62 -3.57
C LEU A 295 20.20 -22.43 -3.50
N ALA A 296 19.61 -21.86 -4.57
CA ALA A 296 18.21 -21.52 -4.58
C ALA A 296 17.33 -22.72 -4.90
N THR A 297 16.35 -22.95 -4.06
CA THR A 297 15.36 -24.03 -4.20
C THR A 297 13.99 -23.52 -4.63
N LEU A 298 13.83 -22.19 -4.75
CA LEU A 298 12.59 -21.54 -5.12
C LEU A 298 12.66 -21.08 -6.57
N ASP A 299 11.53 -21.17 -7.27
CA ASP A 299 11.36 -20.56 -8.59
C ASP A 299 10.94 -19.10 -8.44
N ASP A 300 11.17 -18.30 -9.47
CA ASP A 300 10.68 -16.93 -9.54
C ASP A 300 9.17 -16.87 -9.40
N THR A 301 8.67 -16.01 -8.55
CA THR A 301 7.24 -15.76 -8.41
C THR A 301 6.80 -14.62 -9.33
N ASP A 302 5.97 -14.94 -10.30
CA ASP A 302 5.45 -14.00 -11.28
C ASP A 302 3.94 -13.85 -11.19
N PHE A 303 3.47 -12.64 -11.48
CA PHE A 303 2.06 -12.30 -11.57
C PHE A 303 1.75 -11.80 -12.98
N THR A 304 0.72 -12.34 -13.60
CA THR A 304 0.22 -11.82 -14.86
C THR A 304 -1.29 -11.85 -14.92
N GLY A 305 -1.88 -10.87 -15.58
CA GLY A 305 -3.33 -10.81 -15.67
C GLY A 305 -3.85 -9.57 -16.36
N ILE A 306 -5.15 -9.41 -16.27
CA ILE A 306 -5.92 -8.32 -16.85
C ILE A 306 -6.51 -7.46 -15.74
N SER A 307 -6.38 -6.15 -15.91
CA SER A 307 -7.07 -5.12 -15.12
C SER A 307 -7.94 -4.32 -16.07
N TRP A 308 -9.22 -4.19 -15.77
CA TRP A 308 -10.20 -3.58 -16.66
C TRP A 308 -11.09 -2.59 -15.90
N ASP A 309 -10.86 -1.29 -16.12
CA ASP A 309 -11.85 -0.26 -15.81
C ASP A 309 -12.92 -0.37 -16.90
N VAL A 310 -13.98 -1.16 -16.63
CA VAL A 310 -15.02 -1.46 -17.62
C VAL A 310 -15.69 -0.18 -18.08
N PHE A 311 -16.01 0.68 -17.13
CA PHE A 311 -16.41 2.05 -17.37
C PHE A 311 -16.09 2.94 -16.17
N GLU A 312 -15.84 4.22 -16.46
CA GLU A 312 -15.73 5.30 -15.49
C GLU A 312 -16.46 6.52 -16.02
N LYS A 313 -17.50 6.96 -15.32
CA LYS A 313 -18.23 8.19 -15.64
C LYS A 313 -18.77 8.87 -14.39
N ASP A 314 -18.48 10.14 -14.23
CA ASP A 314 -18.84 10.95 -13.06
C ASP A 314 -18.35 10.27 -11.77
N ASP A 315 -19.27 9.87 -10.91
CA ASP A 315 -18.98 9.16 -9.66
C ASP A 315 -19.17 7.64 -9.76
N ARG A 316 -19.36 7.10 -10.97
CA ARG A 316 -19.57 5.66 -11.17
C ARG A 316 -18.37 4.99 -11.79
N LEU A 317 -18.00 3.85 -11.22
CA LEU A 317 -16.94 2.98 -11.72
C LEU A 317 -17.39 1.54 -11.65
N LEU A 318 -17.11 0.77 -12.69
CA LEU A 318 -17.07 -0.69 -12.63
C LEU A 318 -15.67 -1.14 -13.01
N TYR A 319 -15.03 -1.85 -12.09
CA TYR A 319 -13.68 -2.37 -12.26
C TYR A 319 -13.65 -3.88 -12.13
N PHE A 320 -12.95 -4.54 -13.02
CA PHE A 320 -12.69 -5.98 -12.99
C PHE A 320 -11.18 -6.25 -13.05
N GLN A 321 -10.74 -7.27 -12.31
CA GLN A 321 -9.36 -7.74 -12.35
C GLN A 321 -9.35 -9.27 -12.30
N SER A 322 -8.45 -9.87 -13.07
CA SER A 322 -8.17 -11.31 -12.99
C SER A 322 -6.70 -11.55 -13.29
N PHE A 323 -6.04 -12.33 -12.44
CA PHE A 323 -4.63 -12.65 -12.59
C PHE A 323 -4.30 -14.05 -12.10
N VAL A 324 -3.15 -14.52 -12.49
CA VAL A 324 -2.50 -15.75 -12.00
C VAL A 324 -1.19 -15.37 -11.33
N ALA A 325 -1.00 -15.87 -10.13
CA ALA A 325 0.29 -15.88 -9.44
C ALA A 325 0.94 -17.24 -9.64
N PHE A 326 2.14 -17.25 -10.21
CA PHE A 326 2.90 -18.46 -10.50
C PHE A 326 3.94 -18.70 -9.43
N ASN A 327 4.26 -19.97 -9.22
CA ASN A 327 5.36 -20.39 -8.36
C ASN A 327 5.28 -19.77 -6.96
N MET A 328 4.07 -19.76 -6.42
CA MET A 328 3.88 -19.37 -5.04
C MET A 328 4.64 -20.35 -4.16
N PHE A 329 5.30 -19.80 -3.15
CA PHE A 329 6.17 -20.57 -2.28
C PHE A 329 5.75 -20.44 -0.81
N GLN A 330 6.20 -21.37 -0.03
CA GLN A 330 6.22 -21.32 1.42
C GLN A 330 6.94 -20.04 1.88
N ARG A 331 6.55 -19.48 3.03
CA ARG A 331 7.29 -18.35 3.59
C ARG A 331 8.77 -18.66 3.65
N PRO A 332 9.62 -17.78 3.15
CA PRO A 332 11.04 -17.89 3.42
C PRO A 332 11.21 -17.91 4.94
N ASP A 333 12.14 -18.68 5.35
CA ASP A 333 12.57 -18.85 6.69
C ASP A 333 12.83 -17.54 7.45
N PHE A 334 12.22 -17.44 8.63
CA PHE A 334 12.40 -16.30 9.54
C PHE A 334 12.78 -16.74 10.94
N ALA A 335 12.90 -18.02 11.15
CA ALA A 335 13.06 -18.59 12.46
C ALA A 335 14.51 -18.97 12.74
N SER A 336 14.78 -19.32 13.98
CA SER A 336 16.07 -19.87 14.37
C SER A 336 16.34 -21.18 13.64
N ASP A 337 17.62 -21.51 13.43
CA ASP A 337 18.09 -22.78 12.84
C ASP A 337 17.36 -24.03 13.37
N ALA A 338 16.85 -23.98 14.60
CA ALA A 338 16.13 -25.09 15.24
C ALA A 338 14.69 -25.23 14.71
N VAL A 339 14.01 -24.11 14.44
CA VAL A 339 12.65 -24.12 13.86
C VAL A 339 12.71 -24.54 12.41
N ASP A 340 13.73 -24.09 11.69
CA ASP A 340 13.98 -24.51 10.32
C ASP A 340 14.18 -26.00 10.20
N ALA A 341 15.03 -26.57 11.03
CA ALA A 341 15.28 -28.00 11.05
C ALA A 341 13.99 -28.79 11.33
N MET A 342 13.12 -28.27 12.19
CA MET A 342 11.83 -28.89 12.48
C MET A 342 10.85 -28.73 11.31
N MET A 343 10.75 -27.55 10.72
CA MET A 343 9.89 -27.30 9.56
C MET A 343 10.38 -28.05 8.32
N GLU A 344 11.70 -28.16 8.13
CA GLU A 344 12.29 -29.00 7.09
C GLU A 344 11.96 -30.48 7.29
N GLN A 345 11.95 -30.94 8.53
CA GLN A 345 11.55 -32.31 8.86
C GLN A 345 10.05 -32.55 8.61
N LEU A 346 9.20 -31.56 8.86
CA LEU A 346 7.74 -31.67 8.71
C LEU A 346 7.28 -31.45 7.27
N ALA A 347 7.73 -30.38 6.63
CA ALA A 347 7.26 -29.89 5.35
C ALA A 347 8.33 -29.99 4.24
N GLY A 348 9.57 -30.29 4.60
CA GLY A 348 10.73 -30.21 3.70
C GLY A 348 11.23 -28.77 3.52
N PRO A 349 12.33 -28.58 2.78
CA PRO A 349 12.91 -27.26 2.54
C PRO A 349 11.92 -26.33 1.84
N ASN A 350 12.12 -25.01 1.95
CA ASN A 350 11.34 -24.01 1.23
C ASN A 350 11.22 -24.40 -0.24
N ARG A 351 9.99 -24.51 -0.72
CA ARG A 351 9.67 -25.02 -2.06
C ARG A 351 8.55 -24.25 -2.69
N THR A 352 8.57 -24.25 -4.01
CA THR A 352 7.44 -23.81 -4.82
C THR A 352 6.23 -24.72 -4.57
N GLU A 353 5.12 -24.15 -4.16
CA GLU A 353 3.89 -24.86 -3.81
C GLU A 353 2.91 -24.97 -4.96
N GLY A 354 2.84 -23.95 -5.83
CA GLY A 354 1.93 -23.97 -6.98
C GLY A 354 1.51 -22.60 -7.48
N LYS A 355 0.28 -22.53 -7.98
CA LYS A 355 -0.31 -21.33 -8.58
C LYS A 355 -1.56 -20.90 -7.84
N ILE A 356 -1.84 -19.59 -7.91
CA ILE A 356 -3.10 -19.03 -7.41
C ILE A 356 -3.75 -18.24 -8.54
N TYR A 357 -5.01 -18.55 -8.82
CA TYR A 357 -5.88 -17.74 -9.66
C TYR A 357 -6.68 -16.81 -8.76
N HIS A 358 -6.77 -15.55 -9.16
CA HIS A 358 -7.50 -14.55 -8.40
C HIS A 358 -8.29 -13.64 -9.33
N SER A 359 -9.53 -13.36 -8.96
CA SER A 359 -10.39 -12.44 -9.70
C SER A 359 -11.17 -11.58 -8.72
N SER A 360 -11.38 -10.31 -9.08
CA SER A 360 -12.17 -9.39 -8.28
C SER A 360 -12.95 -8.42 -9.16
N LEU A 361 -14.09 -7.98 -8.64
CA LEU A 361 -14.98 -7.00 -9.24
C LEU A 361 -15.30 -5.93 -8.20
N VAL A 362 -15.26 -4.66 -8.61
CA VAL A 362 -15.64 -3.52 -7.77
C VAL A 362 -16.64 -2.66 -8.54
N TYR A 363 -17.77 -2.39 -7.94
CA TYR A 363 -18.65 -1.31 -8.36
C TYR A 363 -18.65 -0.21 -7.30
N GLN A 364 -18.43 1.01 -7.71
CA GLN A 364 -18.48 2.19 -6.85
C GLN A 364 -19.34 3.26 -7.47
N SER A 365 -20.10 3.98 -6.64
CA SER A 365 -20.91 5.10 -7.08
C SER A 365 -21.16 6.08 -5.94
N LYS A 366 -21.68 7.25 -6.33
CA LYS A 366 -22.19 8.26 -5.41
C LYS A 366 -23.61 8.63 -5.80
N VAL A 367 -24.51 8.68 -4.83
CA VAL A 367 -25.89 9.15 -5.01
C VAL A 367 -26.15 10.23 -3.96
N SER A 368 -26.38 11.47 -4.42
CA SER A 368 -26.42 12.64 -3.53
C SER A 368 -25.16 12.69 -2.66
N ASP A 369 -25.30 12.64 -1.35
CA ASP A 369 -24.21 12.73 -0.37
C ASP A 369 -23.69 11.35 0.08
N PHE A 370 -24.20 10.28 -0.52
CA PHE A 370 -23.82 8.91 -0.17
C PHE A 370 -22.85 8.34 -1.19
N ASN A 371 -21.63 8.04 -0.74
CA ASN A 371 -20.65 7.25 -1.48
C ASN A 371 -20.80 5.79 -1.07
N TYR A 372 -20.87 4.87 -2.02
CA TYR A 372 -20.98 3.46 -1.72
C TYR A 372 -20.20 2.62 -2.72
N PHE A 373 -19.82 1.45 -2.27
CA PHE A 373 -19.19 0.45 -3.13
C PHE A 373 -19.60 -0.97 -2.73
N LEU A 374 -19.49 -1.86 -3.71
CA LEU A 374 -19.64 -3.30 -3.55
C LEU A 374 -18.51 -3.96 -4.31
N SER A 375 -17.80 -4.88 -3.65
CA SER A 375 -16.70 -5.64 -4.22
C SER A 375 -16.88 -7.13 -3.94
N GLY A 376 -16.59 -7.96 -4.93
CA GLY A 376 -16.57 -9.41 -4.82
C GLY A 376 -15.20 -9.96 -5.24
N GLY A 377 -14.73 -10.99 -4.58
CA GLY A 377 -13.48 -11.68 -4.85
C GLY A 377 -13.64 -13.19 -4.97
N TRP A 378 -12.83 -13.80 -5.80
CA TRP A 378 -12.66 -15.23 -5.93
C TRP A 378 -11.19 -15.57 -6.04
N SER A 379 -10.75 -16.57 -5.28
CA SER A 379 -9.42 -17.15 -5.37
C SER A 379 -9.51 -18.66 -5.55
N ARG A 380 -8.53 -19.25 -6.25
CA ARG A 380 -8.41 -20.68 -6.43
C ARG A 380 -6.96 -21.10 -6.42
N THR A 381 -6.61 -22.07 -5.59
CA THR A 381 -5.29 -22.70 -5.62
C THR A 381 -5.21 -23.76 -6.73
N ALA A 382 -4.01 -23.91 -7.26
CA ALA A 382 -3.61 -25.02 -8.13
C ALA A 382 -2.27 -25.55 -7.61
N PRO A 383 -2.32 -26.38 -6.56
CA PRO A 383 -1.13 -26.89 -5.89
C PRO A 383 -0.26 -27.73 -6.80
N GLY A 384 1.07 -27.64 -6.62
CA GLY A 384 2.05 -28.59 -7.13
C GLY A 384 2.22 -29.80 -6.20
N ALA A 385 3.33 -30.49 -6.35
CA ALA A 385 3.63 -31.66 -5.52
C ALA A 385 3.82 -31.35 -4.03
N ASN A 386 4.17 -30.10 -3.70
CA ASN A 386 4.40 -29.66 -2.32
C ASN A 386 3.12 -29.22 -1.60
N GLY A 387 2.00 -29.18 -2.33
CA GLY A 387 0.68 -28.85 -1.78
C GLY A 387 0.51 -27.36 -1.47
N MET A 388 -0.75 -27.00 -1.18
CA MET A 388 -1.16 -25.72 -0.60
C MET A 388 -2.24 -26.02 0.44
N PHE A 389 -2.41 -25.14 1.44
CA PHE A 389 -3.29 -25.42 2.57
C PHE A 389 -2.99 -26.76 3.24
N ASN A 390 -1.72 -26.97 3.53
CA ASN A 390 -1.24 -28.22 4.13
C ASN A 390 -1.73 -28.36 5.58
N ASP A 391 -2.23 -29.54 5.92
CA ASP A 391 -2.71 -29.85 7.27
C ASP A 391 -1.53 -30.29 8.17
N TYR A 392 -0.85 -29.32 8.73
CA TYR A 392 0.27 -29.57 9.64
C TYR A 392 -0.16 -30.09 11.01
N ALA A 393 -1.43 -29.91 11.40
CA ALA A 393 -1.95 -30.52 12.64
C ALA A 393 -1.87 -32.05 12.62
N THR A 394 -1.94 -32.66 11.44
CA THR A 394 -1.83 -34.10 11.25
C THR A 394 -0.42 -34.57 10.88
N ALA A 395 0.51 -33.64 10.67
CA ALA A 395 1.89 -33.96 10.28
C ALA A 395 2.71 -34.58 11.40
N MET A 396 2.31 -34.36 12.66
CA MET A 396 2.98 -34.87 13.84
C MET A 396 2.07 -35.80 14.61
N LEU A 397 2.64 -36.89 15.09
CA LEU A 397 2.00 -37.87 15.95
C LEU A 397 2.60 -37.85 17.34
N MET A 398 1.77 -37.72 18.37
CA MET A 398 2.20 -37.87 19.75
C MET A 398 2.51 -39.36 20.02
N GLN A 399 3.72 -39.62 20.45
CA GLN A 399 4.16 -40.96 20.83
C GLN A 399 3.71 -41.31 22.24
N PRO A 400 3.69 -42.60 22.62
CA PRO A 400 3.30 -43.04 23.98
C PRO A 400 4.18 -42.47 25.11
N ASP A 401 5.39 -42.06 24.80
CA ASP A 401 6.32 -41.40 25.73
C ASP A 401 6.14 -39.88 25.85
N GLY A 402 5.14 -39.31 25.12
CA GLY A 402 4.89 -37.88 25.09
C GLY A 402 5.73 -37.11 24.09
N SER A 403 6.65 -37.73 23.38
CA SER A 403 7.40 -37.09 22.30
C SER A 403 6.57 -36.96 21.03
N MET A 404 6.97 -36.01 20.18
CA MET A 404 6.35 -35.84 18.86
C MET A 404 7.23 -36.47 17.79
N ALA A 405 6.61 -37.19 16.86
CA ALA A 405 7.30 -37.77 15.71
C ALA A 405 6.56 -37.46 14.42
N ALA A 406 7.29 -37.34 13.33
CA ALA A 406 6.69 -37.11 12.02
C ALA A 406 5.71 -38.22 11.64
N ASN A 407 4.56 -37.88 11.14
CA ASN A 407 3.56 -38.82 10.64
C ASN A 407 3.99 -39.34 9.26
N PRO A 408 4.35 -40.64 9.13
CA PRO A 408 4.80 -41.18 7.86
C PRO A 408 3.71 -41.25 6.80
N ASP A 409 2.46 -41.17 7.21
CA ASP A 409 1.29 -41.18 6.33
C ASP A 409 0.82 -39.77 5.92
N TRP A 410 1.42 -38.73 6.47
CA TRP A 410 1.11 -37.36 6.09
C TRP A 410 1.49 -37.10 4.62
N ARG A 411 0.63 -36.37 3.94
CA ARG A 411 0.86 -35.97 2.55
C ARG A 411 0.44 -34.50 2.38
N PRO A 412 1.17 -33.75 1.52
CA PRO A 412 0.77 -32.41 1.12
C PRO A 412 -0.63 -32.41 0.49
N ASN A 413 -1.38 -31.34 0.72
CA ASN A 413 -2.68 -31.16 0.07
C ASN A 413 -2.48 -30.70 -1.38
N THR A 414 -2.67 -31.62 -2.32
CA THR A 414 -2.61 -31.36 -3.76
C THR A 414 -3.98 -31.06 -4.37
N GLY A 415 -5.02 -30.96 -3.55
CA GLY A 415 -6.37 -30.58 -3.94
C GLY A 415 -6.48 -29.08 -4.21
N ALA A 416 -7.22 -28.70 -5.23
CA ALA A 416 -7.48 -27.29 -5.50
C ALA A 416 -8.63 -26.79 -4.64
N GLU A 417 -8.40 -25.69 -3.92
CA GLU A 417 -9.37 -25.06 -3.04
C GLU A 417 -9.85 -23.72 -3.61
N ASN A 418 -11.12 -23.37 -3.31
CA ASN A 418 -11.72 -22.12 -3.73
C ASN A 418 -12.04 -21.24 -2.52
N GLY A 419 -11.69 -19.95 -2.64
CA GLY A 419 -12.05 -18.93 -1.67
C GLY A 419 -12.91 -17.84 -2.30
N PHE A 420 -13.78 -17.24 -1.48
CA PHE A 420 -14.67 -16.16 -1.89
C PHE A 420 -14.64 -15.05 -0.86
N ALA A 421 -14.80 -13.81 -1.32
CA ALA A 421 -14.96 -12.65 -0.44
C ALA A 421 -16.01 -11.68 -0.97
N LEU A 422 -16.62 -10.97 -0.04
CA LEU A 422 -17.56 -9.88 -0.30
C LEU A 422 -17.16 -8.69 0.58
N TYR A 423 -17.01 -7.52 -0.02
CA TYR A 423 -16.67 -6.28 0.69
C TYR A 423 -17.58 -5.16 0.23
N ALA A 424 -18.21 -4.49 1.16
CA ALA A 424 -19.11 -3.38 0.91
C ALA A 424 -18.82 -2.22 1.85
N GLY A 425 -19.08 -1.02 1.39
CA GLY A 425 -18.95 0.17 2.20
C GLY A 425 -19.89 1.29 1.78
N LEU A 426 -20.21 2.13 2.76
CA LEU A 426 -21.05 3.30 2.60
C LEU A 426 -20.42 4.45 3.39
N ARG A 427 -20.36 5.65 2.81
CA ARG A 427 -20.02 6.90 3.51
C ARG A 427 -21.04 7.97 3.19
N TRP A 428 -21.59 8.57 4.21
CA TRP A 428 -22.42 9.75 4.13
C TRP A 428 -21.59 11.01 4.39
N ASP A 429 -21.51 11.88 3.39
CA ASP A 429 -20.91 13.21 3.48
C ASP A 429 -22.03 14.15 3.96
N ILE A 430 -22.04 14.54 5.23
CA ILE A 430 -23.13 15.32 5.84
C ILE A 430 -23.17 16.70 5.19
N PRO A 431 -24.31 17.10 4.58
CA PRO A 431 -24.43 18.39 3.93
C PRO A 431 -24.13 19.55 4.88
N ASP A 432 -23.45 20.57 4.39
CA ASP A 432 -23.08 21.78 5.12
C ASP A 432 -22.30 21.51 6.42
N SER A 433 -21.62 20.38 6.53
CA SER A 433 -20.90 19.93 7.71
C SER A 433 -19.48 19.48 7.34
N PRO A 434 -18.49 19.66 8.23
CA PRO A 434 -17.17 19.09 8.04
C PRO A 434 -17.12 17.58 8.36
N PHE A 435 -18.21 16.98 8.79
CA PHE A 435 -18.27 15.58 9.19
C PHE A 435 -18.71 14.65 8.04
N LYS A 436 -18.07 13.49 7.98
CA LYS A 436 -18.47 12.37 7.13
C LYS A 436 -18.47 11.11 7.99
N ILE A 437 -19.48 10.28 7.85
CA ILE A 437 -19.63 9.04 8.62
C ILE A 437 -19.72 7.88 7.64
N GLY A 438 -18.99 6.81 7.92
CA GLY A 438 -19.01 5.64 7.06
C GLY A 438 -18.99 4.33 7.83
N ALA A 439 -19.40 3.29 7.13
CA ALA A 439 -19.36 1.91 7.58
C ALA A 439 -18.88 1.00 6.46
N GLU A 440 -18.12 -0.01 6.82
CA GLU A 440 -17.65 -1.04 5.89
C GLU A 440 -17.83 -2.42 6.51
N TYR A 441 -18.03 -3.40 5.66
CA TYR A 441 -18.15 -4.79 6.06
C TYR A 441 -17.48 -5.70 5.04
N ASN A 442 -16.67 -6.64 5.52
CA ASN A 442 -16.05 -7.69 4.73
C ASN A 442 -16.44 -9.07 5.27
N TYR A 443 -16.69 -9.99 4.37
CA TYR A 443 -16.82 -11.42 4.65
C TYR A 443 -15.89 -12.19 3.73
N SER A 444 -15.19 -13.19 4.28
CA SER A 444 -14.38 -14.09 3.47
C SER A 444 -14.49 -15.53 3.96
N SER A 445 -14.51 -16.44 3.01
CA SER A 445 -14.65 -17.87 3.26
C SER A 445 -13.33 -18.50 3.74
N GLU A 446 -13.40 -19.77 4.17
CA GLU A 446 -12.28 -20.57 4.70
C GLU A 446 -10.99 -20.49 3.86
N HIS A 447 -11.06 -20.72 2.56
CA HIS A 447 -9.90 -20.80 1.68
C HIS A 447 -9.65 -19.49 0.90
N TRP A 448 -10.19 -18.37 1.38
CA TRP A 448 -9.95 -17.08 0.75
C TRP A 448 -8.48 -16.65 0.87
N ILE A 449 -7.93 -16.16 -0.24
CA ILE A 449 -6.59 -15.58 -0.31
C ILE A 449 -6.72 -14.15 -0.81
N ALA A 450 -6.39 -13.16 0.02
CA ALA A 450 -6.30 -11.78 -0.37
C ALA A 450 -4.84 -11.40 -0.66
N PHE A 451 -4.61 -10.70 -1.76
CA PHE A 451 -3.32 -10.06 -2.03
C PHE A 451 -3.34 -8.61 -1.54
N SER A 452 -3.79 -8.40 -0.32
CA SER A 452 -4.00 -7.10 0.31
C SER A 452 -3.57 -7.14 1.79
N PRO A 453 -2.27 -7.32 2.07
CA PRO A 453 -1.77 -7.62 3.40
C PRO A 453 -1.99 -6.51 4.42
N GLY A 454 -1.77 -5.29 4.05
CA GLY A 454 -1.83 -4.17 4.97
C GLY A 454 -3.12 -3.37 4.88
N HIS A 455 -3.65 -3.16 3.71
CA HIS A 455 -4.82 -2.33 3.40
C HIS A 455 -5.10 -1.19 4.41
N ASP A 456 -4.04 -0.58 4.94
CA ASP A 456 -4.06 0.45 5.99
C ASP A 456 -4.55 -0.04 7.38
N ASP A 457 -4.71 -1.33 7.57
CA ASP A 457 -5.02 -1.95 8.85
C ASP A 457 -3.73 -2.44 9.51
N LEU A 458 -3.53 -2.17 10.80
CA LEU A 458 -2.24 -2.40 11.46
C LEU A 458 -2.00 -3.85 11.84
N TYR A 459 -3.04 -4.56 12.24
CA TYR A 459 -2.92 -5.92 12.71
C TYR A 459 -2.96 -6.92 11.54
N LEU A 460 -4.10 -6.99 10.87
CA LEU A 460 -4.32 -7.81 9.70
C LEU A 460 -5.30 -7.08 8.78
N SER A 461 -5.08 -7.19 7.48
CA SER A 461 -6.02 -6.62 6.53
C SER A 461 -7.42 -7.20 6.75
N LYS A 462 -8.42 -6.34 6.95
CA LYS A 462 -9.82 -6.79 7.03
C LYS A 462 -10.25 -7.56 5.78
N LEU A 463 -9.62 -7.30 4.62
CA LEU A 463 -9.89 -8.02 3.37
C LEU A 463 -9.29 -9.43 3.34
N ALA A 464 -8.35 -9.73 4.24
CA ALA A 464 -7.71 -11.04 4.37
C ALA A 464 -8.30 -11.86 5.53
N THR A 465 -9.25 -11.31 6.29
CA THR A 465 -9.90 -12.00 7.41
C THR A 465 -10.76 -13.16 6.90
N ARG A 466 -10.47 -14.38 7.32
CA ARG A 466 -11.31 -15.55 7.07
C ARG A 466 -12.40 -15.61 8.13
N GLY A 467 -13.56 -15.09 7.79
CA GLY A 467 -14.66 -14.76 8.67
C GLY A 467 -15.21 -13.40 8.31
N GLN A 468 -15.40 -12.52 9.29
CA GLN A 468 -16.05 -11.24 9.11
C GLN A 468 -15.19 -10.11 9.68
N ALA A 469 -15.30 -8.94 9.08
CA ALA A 469 -14.76 -7.71 9.64
C ALA A 469 -15.72 -6.55 9.37
N ALA A 470 -16.00 -5.77 10.41
CA ALA A 470 -16.82 -4.57 10.31
C ALA A 470 -16.02 -3.34 10.73
N GLU A 471 -16.27 -2.21 10.10
CA GLU A 471 -15.66 -0.94 10.47
C GLU A 471 -16.71 0.17 10.50
N LEU A 472 -16.66 0.98 11.54
CA LEU A 472 -17.37 2.25 11.62
C LEU A 472 -16.33 3.36 11.73
N TYR A 473 -16.50 4.44 10.96
CA TYR A 473 -15.56 5.55 11.00
C TYR A 473 -16.24 6.91 10.81
N MET A 474 -15.57 7.93 11.30
CA MET A 474 -15.93 9.33 11.11
C MET A 474 -14.72 10.11 10.62
N LEU A 475 -14.92 10.95 9.64
CA LEU A 475 -13.95 11.94 9.16
C LEU A 475 -14.42 13.33 9.61
N TYR A 476 -13.47 14.16 10.02
CA TYR A 476 -13.68 15.57 10.32
C TYR A 476 -12.70 16.41 9.53
N ASP A 477 -13.19 17.10 8.51
CA ASP A 477 -12.37 17.99 7.68
C ASP A 477 -11.94 19.22 8.51
N LEU A 478 -10.64 19.42 8.66
CA LEU A 478 -10.10 20.52 9.47
C LEU A 478 -10.22 21.86 8.73
N PRO A 479 -10.58 22.95 9.43
CA PRO A 479 -10.65 24.29 8.87
C PRO A 479 -9.25 24.92 8.75
N VAL A 480 -8.45 24.43 7.81
CA VAL A 480 -7.04 24.84 7.65
C VAL A 480 -6.82 26.13 6.83
N GLY A 481 -7.89 26.85 6.53
CA GLY A 481 -7.83 28.09 5.74
C GLY A 481 -7.85 27.84 4.23
N GLU A 482 -7.37 28.82 3.45
CA GLU A 482 -7.34 28.75 2.00
C GLU A 482 -6.33 27.72 1.50
N LYS A 483 -6.72 26.93 0.52
CA LYS A 483 -5.85 25.92 -0.07
C LYS A 483 -4.81 26.59 -0.97
N LEU A 484 -3.54 26.37 -0.67
CA LEU A 484 -2.39 26.80 -1.49
C LEU A 484 -2.01 25.78 -2.58
N SER A 485 -2.55 24.56 -2.50
CA SER A 485 -2.37 23.49 -3.46
C SER A 485 -3.71 22.81 -3.73
N GLU A 486 -3.94 22.35 -4.95
CA GLU A 486 -5.12 21.54 -5.28
C GLU A 486 -5.21 20.23 -4.48
N HIS A 487 -4.07 19.72 -4.00
CA HIS A 487 -3.96 18.52 -3.18
C HIS A 487 -4.11 18.80 -1.68
N ALA A 488 -4.10 20.08 -1.25
CA ALA A 488 -4.15 20.45 0.15
C ALA A 488 -5.43 19.99 0.84
N LYS A 489 -5.28 19.15 1.86
CA LYS A 489 -6.37 18.60 2.65
C LYS A 489 -5.86 18.19 4.01
N ALA A 490 -6.61 18.47 5.06
CA ALA A 490 -6.31 17.97 6.39
C ALA A 490 -7.61 17.53 7.07
N PHE A 491 -7.57 16.36 7.71
CA PHE A 491 -8.72 15.85 8.44
C PHE A 491 -8.28 14.93 9.60
N LEU A 492 -9.17 14.81 10.57
CA LEU A 492 -9.11 13.77 11.58
C LEU A 492 -9.97 12.59 11.13
N ARG A 493 -9.54 11.37 11.44
CA ARG A 493 -10.31 10.16 11.25
C ARG A 493 -10.33 9.36 12.55
N LEU A 494 -11.52 9.11 13.07
CA LEU A 494 -11.78 8.21 14.17
C LEU A 494 -12.47 6.97 13.62
N GLY A 495 -12.01 5.79 13.98
CA GLY A 495 -12.64 4.56 13.56
C GLY A 495 -12.56 3.47 14.60
N TRP A 496 -13.46 2.54 14.47
CA TRP A 496 -13.51 1.29 15.20
C TRP A 496 -13.71 0.14 14.22
N GLN A 497 -12.85 -0.87 14.35
CA GLN A 497 -12.90 -2.11 13.57
C GLN A 497 -13.13 -3.26 14.53
N HIS A 498 -13.98 -4.19 14.13
CA HIS A 498 -14.19 -5.45 14.83
C HIS A 498 -14.04 -6.61 13.84
N TYR A 499 -13.32 -7.64 14.27
CA TYR A 499 -12.99 -8.82 13.50
C TYR A 499 -13.57 -10.07 14.19
N TRP A 500 -14.23 -10.92 13.43
CA TRP A 500 -14.63 -12.27 13.82
C TRP A 500 -13.88 -13.23 12.92
N TYR A 501 -13.04 -14.06 13.50
CA TYR A 501 -12.25 -15.05 12.76
C TYR A 501 -12.92 -16.41 12.86
N ASP A 502 -13.54 -16.87 11.78
CA ASP A 502 -14.10 -18.22 11.68
C ASP A 502 -12.98 -19.26 11.49
N TYR A 503 -11.87 -18.81 10.84
CA TYR A 503 -10.70 -19.65 10.54
C TYR A 503 -9.40 -18.89 10.72
N THR A 504 -8.33 -19.66 11.01
CA THR A 504 -6.97 -19.14 11.16
C THR A 504 -6.31 -18.75 9.84
N GLY A 505 -5.26 -17.94 9.91
CA GLY A 505 -4.36 -17.58 8.82
C GLY A 505 -5.00 -16.68 7.76
N ALA A 506 -4.20 -16.29 6.80
CA ALA A 506 -4.60 -15.43 5.67
C ALA A 506 -3.86 -15.80 4.37
N ASP A 507 -2.91 -16.72 4.45
CA ASP A 507 -2.06 -17.19 3.35
C ASP A 507 -2.55 -18.54 2.76
N TRP A 508 -1.75 -19.14 1.91
CA TRP A 508 -2.06 -20.37 1.17
C TRP A 508 -1.26 -21.58 1.65
N ASN A 509 -0.33 -21.41 2.58
CA ASN A 509 0.57 -22.47 3.02
C ASN A 509 -0.10 -23.42 4.01
N VAL A 510 -0.61 -22.86 5.12
CA VAL A 510 -1.22 -23.64 6.19
C VAL A 510 -2.71 -23.75 5.99
N LYS A 511 -3.26 -24.95 6.20
CA LYS A 511 -4.71 -25.16 6.22
C LYS A 511 -5.39 -24.22 7.22
N PRO A 512 -6.47 -23.56 6.82
CA PRO A 512 -7.28 -22.81 7.77
C PRO A 512 -7.91 -23.76 8.79
N TYR A 513 -7.71 -23.48 10.07
CA TYR A 513 -8.33 -24.23 11.15
C TYR A 513 -9.50 -23.43 11.72
N ALA A 514 -10.63 -24.08 11.99
CA ALA A 514 -11.77 -23.44 12.62
C ALA A 514 -11.41 -22.96 14.04
N THR A 515 -11.70 -21.72 14.36
CA THR A 515 -11.29 -21.08 15.63
C THR A 515 -12.09 -21.56 16.83
N ASP A 516 -13.25 -22.19 16.61
CA ASP A 516 -14.10 -22.76 17.63
C ASP A 516 -13.71 -24.21 18.04
N ASP A 517 -12.74 -24.83 17.35
CA ASP A 517 -12.21 -26.16 17.70
C ASP A 517 -10.90 -26.05 18.52
N ALA A 518 -11.01 -26.19 19.82
CA ALA A 518 -9.87 -26.08 20.73
C ALA A 518 -8.73 -27.10 20.46
N ARG A 519 -9.00 -28.21 19.80
CA ARG A 519 -7.97 -29.19 19.43
C ARG A 519 -7.16 -28.70 18.24
N LEU A 520 -7.85 -28.16 17.23
CA LEU A 520 -7.21 -27.57 16.08
C LEU A 520 -6.43 -26.30 16.49
N MET A 521 -6.96 -25.52 17.42
CA MET A 521 -6.28 -24.35 17.95
C MET A 521 -5.00 -24.70 18.72
N THR A 522 -4.95 -25.85 19.37
CA THR A 522 -3.68 -26.33 19.99
C THR A 522 -2.60 -26.54 18.92
N ALA A 523 -2.92 -27.19 17.82
CA ALA A 523 -2.00 -27.39 16.72
C ALA A 523 -1.63 -26.06 16.03
N ALA A 524 -2.61 -25.18 15.79
CA ALA A 524 -2.38 -23.88 15.20
C ALA A 524 -1.48 -22.98 16.08
N LEU A 525 -1.64 -23.06 17.40
CA LEU A 525 -0.79 -22.35 18.36
C LEU A 525 0.66 -22.85 18.30
N MET A 526 0.86 -24.16 18.26
CA MET A 526 2.21 -24.75 18.14
C MET A 526 2.88 -24.31 16.83
N ILE A 527 2.14 -24.34 15.72
CA ILE A 527 2.65 -23.86 14.43
C ILE A 527 2.99 -22.37 14.50
N ALA A 528 2.14 -21.55 15.14
CA ALA A 528 2.38 -20.12 15.28
C ALA A 528 3.59 -19.81 16.17
N GLU A 529 3.77 -20.53 17.27
CA GLU A 529 4.94 -20.40 18.16
C GLU A 529 6.23 -20.77 17.43
N ASP A 530 6.23 -21.85 16.66
CA ASP A 530 7.39 -22.31 15.92
C ASP A 530 7.74 -21.45 14.70
N THR A 531 6.73 -20.93 14.00
CA THR A 531 6.93 -20.14 12.78
C THR A 531 6.99 -18.63 13.04
N GLY A 532 6.81 -18.17 14.28
CA GLY A 532 6.65 -16.76 14.62
C GLY A 532 5.44 -16.12 13.92
N SER A 533 4.45 -16.92 13.54
CA SER A 533 3.20 -16.44 12.93
C SER A 533 2.28 -15.83 13.99
N LEU A 534 1.22 -15.17 13.53
CA LEU A 534 0.21 -14.64 14.42
C LEU A 534 -0.46 -15.76 15.21
N MET A 535 -0.59 -15.55 16.51
CA MET A 535 -1.33 -16.45 17.38
C MET A 535 -2.79 -16.55 16.93
N PRO A 536 -3.43 -17.73 17.02
CA PRO A 536 -4.84 -17.88 16.68
C PRO A 536 -5.73 -16.98 17.52
N VAL A 537 -6.58 -16.21 16.86
CA VAL A 537 -7.50 -15.23 17.45
C VAL A 537 -8.92 -15.59 17.04
N GLU A 538 -9.87 -15.51 17.97
CA GLU A 538 -11.30 -15.68 17.70
C GLU A 538 -11.94 -14.34 17.32
N SER A 539 -11.58 -13.26 18.04
CA SER A 539 -12.08 -11.91 17.74
C SER A 539 -11.03 -10.85 18.06
N ALA A 540 -11.15 -9.70 17.42
CA ALA A 540 -10.30 -8.56 17.72
C ALA A 540 -11.05 -7.24 17.56
N ASP A 541 -10.69 -6.27 18.39
CA ASP A 541 -11.15 -4.88 18.32
C ASP A 541 -9.97 -3.94 18.09
N GLN A 542 -10.16 -2.97 17.23
CA GLN A 542 -9.21 -1.90 17.01
C GLN A 542 -9.93 -0.55 16.98
N VAL A 543 -9.53 0.35 17.85
CA VAL A 543 -9.95 1.75 17.81
C VAL A 543 -8.78 2.60 17.37
N TYR A 544 -8.99 3.50 16.43
CA TYR A 544 -7.92 4.35 15.95
C TYR A 544 -8.35 5.81 15.81
N LEU A 545 -7.38 6.70 16.02
CA LEU A 545 -7.49 8.12 15.71
C LEU A 545 -6.30 8.54 14.84
N SER A 546 -6.55 9.11 13.68
CA SER A 546 -5.50 9.64 12.82
C SER A 546 -5.71 11.11 12.48
N LEU A 547 -4.60 11.83 12.35
CA LEU A 547 -4.48 13.11 11.67
C LEU A 547 -3.81 12.86 10.32
N ASP A 548 -4.52 13.16 9.24
CA ASP A 548 -4.04 13.02 7.88
C ASP A 548 -3.92 14.42 7.24
N VAL A 549 -2.75 14.73 6.68
CA VAL A 549 -2.46 16.01 6.01
C VAL A 549 -1.89 15.72 4.62
N PHE A 550 -2.49 16.30 3.59
CA PHE A 550 -2.05 16.24 2.20
C PHE A 550 -1.55 17.62 1.76
N PHE A 551 -0.49 17.65 0.95
CA PHE A 551 0.16 18.88 0.47
C PHE A 551 0.71 18.75 -0.94
#